data_d6f59926d67d4023b191e3c189f4f6cb
#
_entry.id   d6f59926d67d4023b191e3c189f4f6cb
#
_cell.length_a   1.000
_cell.length_b   1.000
_cell.length_c   1.000
_cell.angle_alpha   90.00
_cell.angle_beta   90.00
_cell.angle_gamma   90.00
#
_symmetry.space_group_name_H-M   'P 1'
#
loop_
_entity.id
_entity.type
_entity.pdbx_description
1 polymer ?
#
loop_
_entity_poly.entity_id
_entity_poly.type
_entity_poly.pdbx_seq_one_letter_code
_entity_poly.pdbx_strand_id
1 'polypeptide(L)'
;MNRIETIWFNGEWIYGRGDDGAAYRQSLLWYRRLMDASDAERARYEISTIGIHWPELDVDISFESFLYPEAEPSRIQRFFLTHEEINVSGFARKFGLNPSLLRSYVNGFKTPSKRKEEEIIRLIHKLGEEYTGV
;
A
#
# COMPACT_ATOMS: atom_id res chain seq x y z
N MET A 1 -16.34 -5.41 14.71
CA MET A 1 -15.24 -4.61 15.27
C MET A 1 -15.58 -3.13 15.12
N ASN A 2 -15.58 -2.40 16.22
CA ASN A 2 -15.90 -0.97 16.23
C ASN A 2 -14.67 -0.10 16.44
N ARG A 3 -13.63 -0.64 17.09
CA ARG A 3 -12.39 0.09 17.34
C ARG A 3 -11.21 -0.86 17.48
N ILE A 4 -10.02 -0.36 17.19
CA ILE A 4 -8.75 -1.02 17.50
C ILE A 4 -8.26 -0.51 18.85
N GLU A 5 -7.91 -1.42 19.75
CA GLU A 5 -7.49 -1.07 21.12
C GLU A 5 -5.98 -1.06 21.28
N THR A 6 -5.29 -1.96 20.59
CA THR A 6 -3.83 -2.04 20.60
C THR A 6 -3.30 -2.29 19.19
N ILE A 7 -2.09 -1.83 18.93
CA ILE A 7 -1.43 -2.04 17.63
C ILE A 7 -0.02 -2.58 17.85
N TRP A 8 0.50 -3.27 16.84
CA TRP A 8 1.90 -3.70 16.78
C TRP A 8 2.33 -3.82 15.32
N PHE A 9 3.63 -3.91 15.11
CA PHE A 9 4.23 -3.97 13.77
C PHE A 9 5.06 -5.23 13.62
N ASN A 10 5.02 -5.83 12.44
CA ASN A 10 5.89 -6.95 12.08
C ASN A 10 6.18 -6.89 10.59
N GLY A 11 7.44 -6.63 10.24
CA GLY A 11 7.85 -6.48 8.84
C GLY A 11 7.08 -5.37 8.13
N GLU A 12 6.42 -5.70 7.03
CA GLU A 12 5.65 -4.77 6.22
C GLU A 12 4.19 -4.61 6.69
N TRP A 13 3.86 -5.10 7.89
CA TRP A 13 2.48 -5.14 8.36
C TRP A 13 2.27 -4.35 9.64
N ILE A 14 1.14 -3.65 9.70
CA ILE A 14 0.59 -3.13 10.95
C ILE A 14 -0.58 -4.01 11.38
N TYR A 15 -0.56 -4.45 12.62
CA TYR A 15 -1.60 -5.27 13.23
C TYR A 15 -2.38 -4.46 14.24
N GLY A 16 -3.65 -4.79 14.41
CA GLY A 16 -4.50 -4.21 15.43
C GLY A 16 -5.36 -5.26 16.10
N ARG A 17 -5.49 -5.15 17.42
CA ARG A 17 -6.46 -5.95 18.18
C ARG A 17 -7.74 -5.16 18.28
N GLY A 18 -8.83 -5.72 17.73
CA GLY A 18 -10.14 -5.09 17.82
C GLY A 18 -10.79 -5.29 19.19
N ASP A 19 -11.83 -4.51 19.46
CA ASP A 19 -12.66 -4.64 20.66
C ASP A 19 -13.43 -5.97 20.70
N ASP A 20 -13.50 -6.68 19.59
CA ASP A 20 -14.05 -8.04 19.47
C ASP A 20 -13.01 -9.14 19.82
N GLY A 21 -11.79 -8.75 20.17
CA GLY A 21 -10.69 -9.66 20.49
C GLY A 21 -9.95 -10.23 19.28
N ALA A 22 -10.42 -9.99 18.07
CA ALA A 22 -9.77 -10.47 16.85
C ALA A 22 -8.58 -9.62 16.47
N ALA A 23 -7.62 -10.23 15.77
CA ALA A 23 -6.48 -9.52 15.19
C ALA A 23 -6.78 -9.20 13.72
N TYR A 24 -6.47 -7.97 13.34
CA TYR A 24 -6.60 -7.45 11.98
C TYR A 24 -5.24 -6.95 11.52
N ARG A 25 -5.03 -6.86 10.21
CA ARG A 25 -3.77 -6.32 9.68
C ARG A 25 -3.97 -5.52 8.41
N GLN A 26 -3.03 -4.64 8.15
CA GLN A 26 -2.92 -3.91 6.89
C GLN A 26 -1.47 -3.86 6.45
N SER A 27 -1.26 -3.70 5.15
CA SER A 27 0.08 -3.49 4.61
C SER A 27 0.56 -2.05 4.87
N LEU A 28 1.78 -1.91 5.40
CA LEU A 28 2.45 -0.62 5.55
C LEU A 28 2.84 0.00 4.21
N LEU A 29 2.77 -0.75 3.12
CA LEU A 29 3.05 -0.22 1.78
C LEU A 29 2.10 0.93 1.41
N TRP A 30 0.89 0.96 1.98
CA TRP A 30 -0.06 2.06 1.79
C TRP A 30 0.29 3.30 2.62
N TYR A 31 1.18 3.18 3.61
CA TYR A 31 1.50 4.23 4.57
C TYR A 31 3.02 4.42 4.63
N ARG A 32 3.58 5.00 3.56
CA ARG A 32 5.03 5.08 3.37
C ARG A 32 5.76 5.76 4.52
N ARG A 33 5.23 6.88 5.01
CA ARG A 33 5.84 7.60 6.14
C ARG A 33 5.90 6.76 7.40
N LEU A 34 4.88 5.91 7.62
CA LEU A 34 4.86 5.01 8.76
C LEU A 34 5.81 3.83 8.55
N MET A 35 5.92 3.33 7.31
CA MET A 35 6.85 2.26 6.97
C MET A 35 8.31 2.67 7.19
N ASP A 36 8.65 3.89 6.83
CA ASP A 36 10.02 4.42 6.94
C ASP A 36 10.34 4.95 8.34
N ALA A 37 9.36 5.01 9.23
CA ALA A 37 9.51 5.55 10.57
C ALA A 37 10.29 4.62 11.49
N SER A 38 10.96 5.20 12.48
CA SER A 38 11.63 4.44 13.55
C SER A 38 10.61 3.83 14.51
N ASP A 39 11.04 2.88 15.33
CA ASP A 39 10.20 2.31 16.38
C ASP A 39 9.71 3.38 17.35
N ALA A 40 10.57 4.34 17.70
CA ALA A 40 10.20 5.45 18.57
C ALA A 40 9.12 6.34 17.95
N GLU A 41 9.23 6.63 16.65
CA GLU A 41 8.23 7.42 15.93
C GLU A 41 6.90 6.66 15.83
N ARG A 42 6.93 5.37 15.55
CA ARG A 42 5.75 4.50 15.48
C ARG A 42 5.02 4.38 16.82
N ALA A 43 5.74 4.53 17.93
CA ALA A 43 5.16 4.47 19.27
C ALA A 43 4.40 5.75 19.66
N ARG A 44 4.61 6.86 18.96
CA ARG A 44 3.96 8.14 19.25
C ARG A 44 2.68 8.32 18.45
N TYR A 45 1.65 7.58 18.83
CA TYR A 45 0.34 7.64 18.21
C TYR A 45 -0.75 7.95 19.24
N GLU A 46 -1.89 8.40 18.72
CA GLU A 46 -3.09 8.66 19.49
C GLU A 46 -4.24 7.85 18.91
N ILE A 47 -5.07 7.26 19.78
CA ILE A 47 -6.28 6.55 19.37
C ILE A 47 -7.47 7.47 19.59
N SER A 48 -8.22 7.75 18.49
CA SER A 48 -9.44 8.54 18.54
C SER A 48 -10.67 7.63 18.50
N THR A 49 -11.85 8.22 18.30
CA THR A 49 -13.10 7.46 18.14
C THR A 49 -13.23 6.80 16.78
N ILE A 50 -12.44 7.20 15.78
CA ILE A 50 -12.56 6.72 14.40
C ILE A 50 -11.28 6.07 13.86
N GLY A 51 -10.15 6.23 14.52
CA GLY A 51 -8.91 5.71 14.00
C GLY A 51 -7.69 5.97 14.86
N ILE A 52 -6.54 5.74 14.26
CA ILE A 52 -5.23 5.90 14.88
C ILE A 52 -4.51 7.03 14.15
N HIS A 53 -3.92 7.95 14.90
CA HIS A 53 -3.26 9.13 14.37
C HIS A 53 -1.82 9.22 14.85
N TRP A 54 -0.91 9.49 13.92
CA TRP A 54 0.50 9.80 14.20
C TRP A 54 0.74 11.27 13.86
N PRO A 55 0.68 12.19 14.85
CA PRO A 55 0.78 13.63 14.58
C PRO A 55 2.09 14.04 13.91
N GLU A 56 3.21 13.45 14.35
CA GLU A 56 4.53 13.81 13.82
C GLU A 56 4.75 13.33 12.40
N LEU A 57 4.10 12.23 12.01
CA LEU A 57 4.23 11.64 10.68
C LEU A 57 3.13 12.09 9.73
N ASP A 58 2.11 12.79 10.24
CA ASP A 58 0.91 13.16 9.49
C ASP A 58 0.28 11.94 8.80
N VAL A 59 0.07 10.87 9.58
CA VAL A 59 -0.55 9.64 9.13
C VAL A 59 -1.80 9.36 9.95
N ASP A 60 -2.90 9.06 9.26
CA ASP A 60 -4.18 8.66 9.85
C ASP A 60 -4.61 7.31 9.28
N ILE A 61 -4.96 6.38 10.15
CA ILE A 61 -5.49 5.08 9.74
C ILE A 61 -6.83 4.87 10.43
N SER A 62 -7.91 4.81 9.64
CA SER A 62 -9.23 4.57 10.20
C SER A 62 -9.37 3.13 10.71
N PHE A 63 -10.20 2.91 11.73
CA PHE A 63 -10.49 1.55 12.19
C PHE A 63 -11.15 0.74 11.09
N GLU A 64 -12.03 1.37 10.32
CA GLU A 64 -12.75 0.72 9.23
C GLU A 64 -11.81 0.13 8.17
N SER A 65 -10.68 0.79 7.90
CA SER A 65 -9.72 0.32 6.90
C SER A 65 -9.15 -1.08 7.19
N PHE A 66 -9.14 -1.50 8.46
CA PHE A 66 -8.70 -2.85 8.84
C PHE A 66 -9.68 -3.96 8.42
N LEU A 67 -10.88 -3.60 8.00
CA LEU A 67 -11.91 -4.56 7.60
C LEU A 67 -11.93 -4.88 6.11
N TYR A 68 -11.18 -4.14 5.29
CA TYR A 68 -11.23 -4.29 3.85
C TYR A 68 -10.27 -5.38 3.35
N PRO A 69 -10.76 -6.35 2.55
CA PRO A 69 -9.89 -7.38 1.96
C PRO A 69 -8.81 -6.80 1.06
N GLU A 70 -9.06 -5.65 0.46
CA GLU A 70 -8.16 -4.94 -0.44
C GLU A 70 -7.03 -4.19 0.31
N ALA A 71 -6.97 -4.35 1.63
CA ALA A 71 -5.87 -3.79 2.42
C ALA A 71 -4.51 -4.41 2.05
N GLU A 72 -4.51 -5.55 1.37
CA GLU A 72 -3.30 -6.20 0.88
C GLU A 72 -3.03 -5.78 -0.57
N PRO A 73 -1.89 -5.13 -0.87
CA PRO A 73 -1.60 -4.71 -2.24
C PRO A 73 -1.49 -5.87 -3.21
N SER A 74 -2.02 -5.69 -4.42
CA SER A 74 -1.82 -6.61 -5.53
C SER A 74 -0.36 -6.61 -5.98
N ARG A 75 0.02 -7.56 -6.86
CA ARG A 75 1.38 -7.63 -7.41
C ARG A 75 1.79 -6.33 -8.12
N ILE A 76 0.88 -5.75 -8.90
CA ILE A 76 1.13 -4.49 -9.60
C ILE A 76 1.29 -3.34 -8.61
N GLN A 77 0.39 -3.22 -7.64
CA GLN A 77 0.46 -2.19 -6.62
C GLN A 77 1.75 -2.32 -5.80
N ARG A 78 2.07 -3.55 -5.38
CA ARG A 78 3.31 -3.80 -4.62
C ARG A 78 4.53 -3.35 -5.40
N PHE A 79 4.60 -3.66 -6.69
CA PHE A 79 5.73 -3.25 -7.53
C PHE A 79 5.90 -1.73 -7.53
N PHE A 80 4.86 -0.99 -7.89
CA PHE A 80 4.97 0.47 -7.99
C PHE A 80 5.12 1.16 -6.64
N LEU A 81 4.52 0.61 -5.58
CA LEU A 81 4.66 1.15 -4.23
C LEU A 81 6.07 0.95 -3.65
N THR A 82 6.78 -0.08 -4.07
CA THR A 82 8.15 -0.36 -3.61
C THR A 82 9.23 0.16 -4.55
N HIS A 83 8.87 0.74 -5.69
CA HIS A 83 9.80 1.27 -6.70
C HIS A 83 9.43 2.71 -7.04
N GLU A 84 9.59 3.61 -6.07
CA GLU A 84 9.28 5.04 -6.23
C GLU A 84 10.12 5.73 -7.30
N GLU A 85 11.28 5.18 -7.61
CA GLU A 85 12.15 5.64 -8.69
C GLU A 85 11.53 5.48 -10.07
N ILE A 86 10.49 4.64 -10.20
CA ILE A 86 9.76 4.44 -11.45
C ILE A 86 8.53 5.35 -11.48
N ASN A 87 8.50 6.25 -12.46
CA ASN A 87 7.35 7.11 -12.69
C ASN A 87 6.23 6.30 -13.34
N VAL A 88 5.07 6.17 -12.67
CA VAL A 88 3.94 5.39 -13.16
C VAL A 88 3.45 5.87 -14.52
N SER A 89 3.28 7.19 -14.68
CA SER A 89 2.83 7.79 -15.95
C SER A 89 3.87 7.61 -17.05
N GLY A 90 5.15 7.73 -16.71
CA GLY A 90 6.25 7.48 -17.64
C GLY A 90 6.30 6.03 -18.11
N PHE A 91 6.13 5.10 -17.19
CA PHE A 91 6.03 3.66 -17.52
C PHE A 91 4.86 3.41 -18.49
N ALA A 92 3.69 3.98 -18.21
CA ALA A 92 2.52 3.83 -19.06
C ALA A 92 2.80 4.36 -20.48
N ARG A 93 3.36 5.55 -20.59
CA ARG A 93 3.68 6.14 -21.91
C ARG A 93 4.69 5.32 -22.67
N LYS A 94 5.72 4.79 -21.99
CA LYS A 94 6.74 3.96 -22.63
C LYS A 94 6.14 2.73 -23.31
N PHE A 95 5.17 2.10 -22.67
CA PHE A 95 4.58 0.84 -23.15
C PHE A 95 3.21 1.01 -23.79
N GLY A 96 2.80 2.23 -24.11
CA GLY A 96 1.54 2.49 -24.81
C GLY A 96 0.28 2.24 -24.00
N LEU A 97 0.38 2.30 -22.66
CA LEU A 97 -0.76 2.20 -21.76
C LEU A 97 -1.34 3.58 -21.47
N ASN A 98 -2.62 3.62 -21.06
CA ASN A 98 -3.24 4.85 -20.60
C ASN A 98 -2.70 5.23 -19.22
N PRO A 99 -2.02 6.39 -19.07
CA PRO A 99 -1.41 6.76 -17.80
C PRO A 99 -2.41 6.93 -16.65
N SER A 100 -3.58 7.52 -16.92
CA SER A 100 -4.61 7.71 -15.90
C SER A 100 -5.17 6.39 -15.41
N LEU A 101 -5.36 5.44 -16.34
CA LEU A 101 -5.87 4.12 -16.00
C LEU A 101 -4.85 3.34 -15.16
N LEU A 102 -3.57 3.38 -15.53
CA LEU A 102 -2.53 2.70 -14.75
C LEU A 102 -2.44 3.29 -13.33
N ARG A 103 -2.48 4.62 -13.21
CA ARG A 103 -2.50 5.26 -11.88
C ARG A 103 -3.71 4.80 -11.05
N SER A 104 -4.88 4.63 -11.68
CA SER A 104 -6.08 4.11 -11.00
C SER A 104 -5.88 2.70 -10.46
N TYR A 105 -5.17 1.86 -11.20
CA TYR A 105 -4.82 0.51 -10.73
C TYR A 105 -3.85 0.56 -9.55
N VAL A 106 -2.83 1.39 -9.63
CA VAL A 106 -1.84 1.54 -8.55
C VAL A 106 -2.48 2.09 -7.28
N ASN A 107 -3.37 3.07 -7.42
CA ASN A 107 -4.05 3.70 -6.27
C ASN A 107 -5.22 2.88 -5.71
N GLY A 108 -5.63 1.83 -6.40
CA GLY A 108 -6.75 0.99 -5.96
C GLY A 108 -8.14 1.51 -6.32
N PHE A 109 -8.24 2.61 -7.09
CA PHE A 109 -9.55 3.11 -7.55
C PHE A 109 -10.22 2.18 -8.55
N LYS A 110 -9.43 1.44 -9.31
CA LYS A 110 -9.90 0.43 -10.26
C LYS A 110 -9.09 -0.83 -10.12
N THR A 111 -9.75 -1.96 -10.38
CA THR A 111 -9.09 -3.28 -10.40
C THR A 111 -8.96 -3.73 -11.85
N PRO A 112 -7.75 -4.04 -12.33
CA PRO A 112 -7.59 -4.55 -13.69
C PRO A 112 -8.20 -5.93 -13.83
N SER A 113 -8.63 -6.27 -15.05
CA SER A 113 -8.98 -7.64 -15.37
C SER A 113 -7.72 -8.53 -15.25
N LYS A 114 -7.92 -9.83 -15.10
CA LYS A 114 -6.80 -10.76 -15.01
C LYS A 114 -5.89 -10.67 -16.25
N ARG A 115 -6.47 -10.55 -17.44
CA ARG A 115 -5.73 -10.39 -18.68
C ARG A 115 -4.90 -9.10 -18.69
N LYS A 116 -5.46 -7.99 -18.23
CA LYS A 116 -4.77 -6.70 -18.16
C LYS A 116 -3.66 -6.73 -17.12
N GLU A 117 -3.91 -7.36 -15.98
CA GLU A 117 -2.87 -7.55 -14.96
C GLU A 117 -1.68 -8.33 -15.49
N GLU A 118 -1.92 -9.43 -16.19
CA GLU A 118 -0.86 -10.24 -16.80
C GLU A 118 -0.07 -9.45 -17.85
N GLU A 119 -0.76 -8.63 -18.65
CA GLU A 119 -0.11 -7.74 -19.62
C GLU A 119 0.84 -6.76 -18.94
N ILE A 120 0.38 -6.10 -17.89
CA ILE A 120 1.20 -5.13 -17.15
C ILE A 120 2.40 -5.80 -16.51
N ILE A 121 2.22 -6.99 -15.92
CA ILE A 121 3.32 -7.76 -15.32
C ILE A 121 4.36 -8.12 -16.37
N ARG A 122 3.96 -8.52 -17.57
CA ARG A 122 4.90 -8.78 -18.68
C ARG A 122 5.72 -7.54 -19.03
N LEU A 123 5.07 -6.38 -19.05
CA LEU A 123 5.75 -5.11 -19.33
C LEU A 123 6.75 -4.72 -18.23
N ILE A 124 6.43 -5.01 -16.98
CA ILE A 124 7.36 -4.83 -15.86
C ILE A 124 8.59 -5.73 -16.05
N HIS A 125 8.41 -6.98 -16.42
CA HIS A 125 9.52 -7.90 -16.71
C HIS A 125 10.36 -7.41 -17.88
N LYS A 126 9.72 -6.87 -18.91
CA LYS A 126 10.41 -6.30 -20.06
C LYS A 126 11.29 -5.12 -19.66
N LEU A 127 10.80 -4.25 -18.78
CA LEU A 127 11.60 -3.15 -18.24
C LEU A 127 12.83 -3.67 -17.49
N GLY A 128 12.65 -4.72 -16.69
CA GLY A 128 13.76 -5.38 -15.99
C GLY A 128 14.82 -5.92 -16.93
N GLU A 129 14.42 -6.50 -18.05
CA GLU A 129 15.34 -6.98 -19.09
C GLU A 129 16.15 -5.84 -19.71
N GLU A 130 15.52 -4.69 -19.94
CA GLU A 130 16.21 -3.51 -20.45
C GLU A 130 17.28 -3.02 -19.49
N TYR A 131 17.00 -3.06 -18.18
CA TYR A 131 17.97 -2.65 -17.17
C TYR A 131 19.17 -3.59 -17.11
N THR A 132 18.98 -4.88 -17.33
CA THR A 132 20.10 -5.85 -17.35
C THR A 132 20.96 -5.73 -18.59
N GLY A 133 20.47 -5.07 -19.63
CA GLY A 133 21.21 -4.85 -20.89
C GLY A 133 22.18 -3.67 -20.86
N VAL A 134 22.25 -2.96 -19.74
CA VAL A 134 23.11 -1.80 -19.59
C VAL A 134 24.58 -2.19 -19.37
#